data_d0ef1c51a29d9e781c91ae6e39f4e578
#
_entry.id   d0ef1c51a29d9e781c91ae6e39f4e578
#
_cell.length_a   1.000
_cell.length_b   1.000
_cell.length_c   1.000
_cell.angle_alpha   90.00
_cell.angle_beta   90.00
_cell.angle_gamma   90.00
#
_symmetry.space_group_name_H-M   'P 1'
#
loop_
_entity.id
_entity.type
_entity.pdbx_description
1 polymer ?
#
loop_
_entity_poly.entity_id
_entity_poly.type
_entity_poly.pdbx_seq_one_letter_code
_entity_poly.pdbx_strand_id
1 'polypeptide(L)'
;YIDSPLRPYLNSGSYLKEHRELQRLLSGKRLADPTLRTVLQHEGPERERLLREFTETQEQCETLTLHGGYGEDLMSEVYRYACAAAVIAGRLEFDVIHVHDWMTYPAGMLVKQLTGKPLVAHIHALEHDRSGDNLNRAVAGIEKAGMEAADRVVAVSHYTKQEVMAQYGIPEEKISVLHNAVSR
;
A
#
# COMPACT_ATOMS: atom_id res chain seq x y z
N TYR A 1 12.18 -7.86 -1.07
CA TYR A 1 12.08 -6.80 -0.06
C TYR A 1 11.96 -5.48 -0.80
N ILE A 2 10.76 -4.99 -1.01
CA ILE A 2 10.58 -3.59 -1.39
C ILE A 2 10.69 -2.83 -0.08
N ASP A 3 11.84 -2.22 0.19
CA ASP A 3 11.99 -1.31 1.32
C ASP A 3 10.97 -0.19 1.11
N SER A 4 9.91 -0.20 1.93
CA SER A 4 8.82 0.75 1.75
C SER A 4 9.38 2.16 1.88
N PRO A 5 9.27 2.99 0.84
CA PRO A 5 9.77 4.33 0.89
C PRO A 5 8.97 5.25 1.83
N LEU A 6 7.81 4.82 2.30
CA LEU A 6 6.99 5.58 3.25
C LEU A 6 7.53 5.42 4.67
N ARG A 7 8.46 6.28 5.06
CA ARG A 7 8.80 6.49 6.47
C ARG A 7 7.90 7.60 7.02
N PRO A 8 6.96 7.30 7.92
CA PRO A 8 5.93 8.26 8.33
C PRO A 8 6.47 9.54 9.02
N TYR A 9 7.74 9.59 9.34
CA TYR A 9 8.38 10.71 10.03
C TYR A 9 9.42 11.48 9.20
N LEU A 10 9.61 11.13 7.92
CA LEU A 10 10.48 11.86 7.01
C LEU A 10 9.67 12.86 6.18
N ASN A 11 10.11 14.11 6.15
CA ASN A 11 9.57 15.05 5.18
C ASN A 11 10.06 14.69 3.76
N SER A 12 9.31 15.13 2.75
CA SER A 12 9.58 14.83 1.34
C SER A 12 11.00 15.15 0.90
N GLY A 13 11.62 16.20 1.41
CA GLY A 13 12.98 16.60 1.05
C GLY A 13 14.05 15.64 1.56
N SER A 14 13.90 15.12 2.78
CA SER A 14 14.83 14.15 3.38
C SER A 14 14.70 12.80 2.69
N TYR A 15 13.47 12.39 2.41
CA TYR A 15 13.16 11.16 1.72
C TYR A 15 13.76 11.11 0.31
N LEU A 16 13.52 12.15 -0.48
CA LEU A 16 14.02 12.25 -1.86
C LEU A 16 15.56 12.32 -1.94
N LYS A 17 16.24 12.81 -0.88
CA LYS A 17 17.70 12.86 -0.81
C LYS A 17 18.32 11.48 -0.57
N GLU A 18 17.68 10.61 0.20
CA GLU A 18 18.16 9.25 0.49
C GLU A 18 17.89 8.28 -0.66
N HIS A 19 16.87 8.53 -1.49
CA HIS A 19 16.43 7.63 -2.56
C HIS A 19 16.58 8.23 -3.97
N ARG A 20 17.79 8.68 -4.33
CA ARG A 20 18.08 9.30 -5.64
C ARG A 20 17.69 8.43 -6.85
N GLU A 21 17.74 7.15 -6.71
CA GLU A 21 17.39 6.21 -7.79
C GLU A 21 15.88 6.15 -7.97
N LEU A 22 15.13 6.18 -6.87
CA LEU A 22 13.68 6.33 -6.89
C LEU A 22 13.28 7.71 -7.49
N GLN A 23 14.06 8.76 -7.19
CA GLN A 23 13.88 10.09 -7.81
C GLN A 23 14.00 10.06 -9.33
N ARG A 24 14.94 9.31 -9.88
CA ARG A 24 15.08 9.16 -11.34
C ARG A 24 13.89 8.45 -11.97
N LEU A 25 13.30 7.48 -11.26
CA LEU A 25 12.10 6.76 -11.70
C LEU A 25 10.82 7.60 -11.52
N LEU A 26 10.83 8.53 -10.57
CA LEU A 26 9.67 9.29 -10.13
C LEU A 26 9.63 10.75 -10.62
N SER A 27 10.67 11.25 -11.33
CA SER A 27 10.68 12.63 -11.85
C SER A 27 9.97 12.73 -13.21
N GLY A 28 8.78 13.37 -13.31
CA GLY A 28 8.19 13.91 -14.57
C GLY A 28 6.77 13.67 -14.89
N LYS A 29 5.83 12.95 -14.71
CA LYS A 29 4.42 13.16 -15.05
C LYS A 29 3.43 12.82 -13.92
N ARG A 30 2.52 13.72 -13.64
CA ARG A 30 1.40 13.52 -12.71
C ARG A 30 0.56 12.34 -13.17
N LEU A 31 0.49 11.29 -12.39
CA LEU A 31 -0.56 10.28 -12.50
C LEU A 31 -1.87 10.90 -12.04
N ALA A 32 -2.88 10.83 -12.91
CA ALA A 32 -4.21 11.28 -12.55
C ALA A 32 -4.82 10.29 -11.53
N ASP A 33 -5.00 10.75 -10.32
CA ASP A 33 -5.65 10.08 -9.18
C ASP A 33 -6.97 9.33 -9.52
N PRO A 34 -7.83 9.83 -10.44
CA PRO A 34 -9.08 9.17 -10.80
C PRO A 34 -8.94 7.75 -11.36
N THR A 35 -7.84 7.47 -12.06
CA THR A 35 -7.68 6.21 -12.79
C THR A 35 -7.52 5.01 -11.85
N LEU A 36 -6.67 5.12 -10.84
CA LEU A 36 -6.46 4.02 -9.90
C LEU A 36 -7.70 3.79 -9.02
N ARG A 37 -8.35 4.86 -8.57
CA ARG A 37 -9.61 4.75 -7.82
C ARG A 37 -10.68 4.02 -8.65
N THR A 38 -10.77 4.33 -9.94
CA THR A 38 -11.68 3.65 -10.88
C THR A 38 -11.33 2.18 -11.00
N VAL A 39 -10.05 1.85 -11.20
CA VAL A 39 -9.58 0.45 -11.28
C VAL A 39 -9.93 -0.35 -10.03
N LEU A 40 -9.71 0.22 -8.83
CA LEU A 40 -10.00 -0.45 -7.56
C LEU A 40 -11.50 -0.62 -7.26
N GLN A 41 -12.36 0.17 -7.90
CA GLN A 41 -13.83 0.06 -7.76
C GLN A 41 -14.47 -0.98 -8.69
N HIS A 42 -13.74 -1.49 -9.68
CA HIS A 42 -14.25 -2.49 -10.61
C HIS A 42 -13.82 -3.91 -10.20
N GLU A 43 -14.57 -4.91 -10.68
CA GLU A 43 -14.28 -6.33 -10.46
C GLU A 43 -14.29 -7.09 -11.79
N GLY A 44 -13.69 -8.30 -11.80
CA GLY A 44 -13.73 -9.20 -12.95
C GLY A 44 -13.00 -8.67 -14.20
N PRO A 45 -13.47 -9.06 -15.41
CA PRO A 45 -12.77 -8.76 -16.67
C PRO A 45 -12.56 -7.27 -16.94
N GLU A 46 -13.48 -6.43 -16.50
CA GLU A 46 -13.38 -4.97 -16.65
C GLU A 46 -12.22 -4.40 -15.85
N ARG A 47 -12.02 -4.89 -14.63
CA ARG A 47 -10.86 -4.55 -13.80
C ARG A 47 -9.55 -4.96 -14.45
N GLU A 48 -9.47 -6.17 -15.02
CA GLU A 48 -8.29 -6.64 -15.74
C GLU A 48 -7.97 -5.79 -16.97
N ARG A 49 -9.00 -5.34 -17.69
CA ARG A 49 -8.85 -4.43 -18.83
C ARG A 49 -8.27 -3.10 -18.38
N LEU A 50 -8.87 -2.48 -17.35
CA LEU A 50 -8.42 -1.20 -16.80
C LEU A 50 -7.00 -1.27 -16.21
N LEU A 51 -6.63 -2.41 -15.60
CA LEU A 51 -5.28 -2.64 -15.11
C LEU A 51 -4.27 -2.71 -16.26
N ARG A 52 -4.59 -3.38 -17.36
CA ARG A 52 -3.72 -3.41 -18.55
C ARG A 52 -3.56 -2.03 -19.15
N GLU A 53 -4.66 -1.31 -19.39
CA GLU A 53 -4.63 0.06 -19.89
C GLU A 53 -3.81 0.99 -18.99
N PHE A 54 -3.95 0.84 -17.67
CA PHE A 54 -3.18 1.56 -16.68
C PHE A 54 -1.68 1.25 -16.79
N THR A 55 -1.31 -0.03 -16.90
CA THR A 55 0.09 -0.46 -17.02
C THR A 55 0.71 0.04 -18.33
N GLU A 56 0.01 -0.08 -19.46
CA GLU A 56 0.45 0.42 -20.76
C GLU A 56 0.63 1.95 -20.74
N THR A 57 -0.28 2.68 -20.09
CA THR A 57 -0.18 4.13 -19.94
C THR A 57 1.01 4.50 -19.04
N GLN A 58 1.33 3.70 -18.02
CA GLN A 58 2.47 3.91 -17.13
C GLN A 58 3.81 3.63 -17.81
N GLU A 59 3.88 2.64 -18.69
CA GLU A 59 5.09 2.40 -19.51
C GLU A 59 5.42 3.58 -20.43
N GLN A 60 4.40 4.33 -20.88
CA GLN A 60 4.54 5.56 -21.65
C GLN A 60 4.85 6.79 -20.77
N CYS A 61 4.60 6.72 -19.46
CA CYS A 61 4.91 7.78 -18.52
C CYS A 61 6.35 7.62 -18.00
N GLU A 62 7.27 8.44 -18.52
CA GLU A 62 8.69 8.38 -18.15
C GLU A 62 8.95 8.72 -16.67
N THR A 63 7.97 9.28 -15.93
CA THR A 63 8.27 9.75 -14.57
C THR A 63 7.03 10.00 -13.69
N LEU A 64 7.07 9.49 -12.46
CA LEU A 64 6.12 9.70 -11.37
C LEU A 64 6.71 10.67 -10.33
N THR A 65 5.97 11.68 -9.91
CA THR A 65 6.41 12.58 -8.84
C THR A 65 5.57 12.34 -7.59
N LEU A 66 6.24 11.98 -6.48
CA LEU A 66 5.66 11.97 -5.14
C LEU A 66 5.98 13.30 -4.46
N HIS A 67 4.96 13.98 -3.94
CA HIS A 67 5.14 15.27 -3.28
C HIS A 67 5.39 15.13 -1.78
N GLY A 68 5.02 14.00 -1.20
CA GLY A 68 5.24 13.63 0.22
C GLY A 68 4.67 14.62 1.22
N GLY A 69 4.07 14.15 2.27
CA GLY A 69 3.54 14.97 3.35
C GLY A 69 2.25 14.41 3.95
N TYR A 70 2.03 14.73 5.22
CA TYR A 70 0.78 14.42 5.93
C TYR A 70 -0.16 15.63 5.84
N GLY A 71 -0.54 16.04 4.61
CA GLY A 71 -1.44 17.15 4.38
C GLY A 71 -2.82 16.73 3.87
N GLU A 72 -3.57 17.68 3.40
CA GLU A 72 -4.90 17.46 2.79
C GLU A 72 -4.86 16.51 1.59
N ASP A 73 -3.67 16.26 1.02
CA ASP A 73 -3.43 15.41 -0.16
C ASP A 73 -2.87 14.00 0.18
N LEU A 74 -2.86 13.59 1.46
CA LEU A 74 -2.28 12.31 1.87
C LEU A 74 -2.88 11.11 1.11
N MET A 75 -4.19 11.11 0.90
CA MET A 75 -4.87 10.02 0.18
C MET A 75 -4.40 9.93 -1.28
N SER A 76 -4.22 11.05 -1.93
CA SER A 76 -3.69 11.13 -3.29
C SER A 76 -2.24 10.63 -3.35
N GLU A 77 -1.43 10.94 -2.33
CA GLU A 77 -0.05 10.42 -2.24
C GLU A 77 -0.03 8.89 -2.07
N VAL A 78 -0.93 8.33 -1.25
CA VAL A 78 -1.08 6.87 -1.09
C VAL A 78 -1.38 6.19 -2.43
N TYR A 79 -2.26 6.77 -3.23
CA TYR A 79 -2.58 6.23 -4.56
C TYR A 79 -1.44 6.42 -5.57
N ARG A 80 -0.76 7.57 -5.56
CA ARG A 80 0.44 7.79 -6.40
C ARG A 80 1.55 6.80 -6.06
N TYR A 81 1.76 6.54 -4.77
CA TYR A 81 2.69 5.52 -4.32
C TYR A 81 2.32 4.12 -4.82
N ALA A 82 1.04 3.75 -4.76
CA ALA A 82 0.56 2.47 -5.27
C ALA A 82 0.87 2.31 -6.77
N CYS A 83 0.68 3.36 -7.56
CA CYS A 83 1.01 3.38 -8.98
C CYS A 83 2.52 3.21 -9.22
N ALA A 84 3.34 3.95 -8.46
CA ALA A 84 4.80 3.83 -8.55
C ALA A 84 5.27 2.41 -8.21
N ALA A 85 4.74 1.83 -7.15
CA ALA A 85 5.04 0.46 -6.73
C ALA A 85 4.68 -0.56 -7.83
N ALA A 86 3.55 -0.38 -8.50
CA ALA A 86 3.12 -1.25 -9.60
C ALA A 86 4.10 -1.22 -10.79
N VAL A 87 4.55 -0.02 -11.20
CA VAL A 87 5.55 0.15 -12.27
C VAL A 87 6.89 -0.48 -11.89
N ILE A 88 7.34 -0.29 -10.67
CA ILE A 88 8.59 -0.87 -10.16
C ILE A 88 8.48 -2.41 -10.11
N ALA A 89 7.38 -2.93 -9.57
CA ALA A 89 7.15 -4.37 -9.45
C ALA A 89 7.13 -5.09 -10.81
N GLY A 90 6.63 -4.43 -11.86
CA GLY A 90 6.66 -4.97 -13.23
C GLY A 90 8.07 -5.17 -13.81
N ARG A 91 9.10 -4.61 -13.16
CA ARG A 91 10.51 -4.67 -13.59
C ARG A 91 11.40 -5.50 -12.65
N LEU A 92 10.82 -6.05 -11.58
CA LEU A 92 11.56 -6.78 -10.56
C LEU A 92 11.12 -8.25 -10.52
N GLU A 93 12.07 -9.13 -10.22
CA GLU A 93 11.77 -10.51 -9.83
C GLU A 93 11.67 -10.58 -8.30
N PHE A 94 10.56 -11.10 -7.80
CA PHE A 94 10.31 -11.32 -6.37
C PHE A 94 9.29 -12.46 -6.17
N ASP A 95 9.26 -13.02 -4.96
CA ASP A 95 8.40 -14.16 -4.64
C ASP A 95 7.20 -13.77 -3.79
N VAL A 96 7.29 -12.69 -3.02
CA VAL A 96 6.27 -12.27 -2.07
C VAL A 96 6.18 -10.75 -2.01
N ILE A 97 4.96 -10.25 -1.82
CA ILE A 97 4.67 -8.83 -1.56
C ILE A 97 4.44 -8.71 -0.07
N HIS A 98 5.18 -7.83 0.60
CA HIS A 98 5.00 -7.55 2.02
C HIS A 98 4.77 -6.06 2.22
N VAL A 99 3.61 -5.72 2.74
CA VAL A 99 3.17 -4.32 2.94
C VAL A 99 2.92 -4.03 4.41
N HIS A 100 3.20 -2.81 4.82
CA HIS A 100 3.11 -2.36 6.21
C HIS A 100 2.11 -1.21 6.33
N ASP A 101 1.07 -1.42 7.13
CA ASP A 101 0.00 -0.47 7.44
C ASP A 101 -0.78 0.04 6.22
N TRP A 102 -1.86 0.73 6.48
CA TRP A 102 -2.86 1.14 5.50
C TRP A 102 -2.31 1.95 4.32
N MET A 103 -1.28 2.77 4.53
CA MET A 103 -0.70 3.60 3.46
C MET A 103 -0.05 2.79 2.34
N THR A 104 0.39 1.57 2.63
CA THR A 104 1.03 0.68 1.65
C THR A 104 0.10 -0.40 1.12
N TYR A 105 -1.06 -0.62 1.75
CA TYR A 105 -2.01 -1.66 1.33
C TYR A 105 -2.52 -1.48 -0.10
N PRO A 106 -2.89 -0.26 -0.58
CA PRO A 106 -3.28 -0.07 -1.97
C PRO A 106 -2.19 -0.50 -2.97
N ALA A 107 -0.92 -0.23 -2.64
CA ALA A 107 0.21 -0.68 -3.46
C ALA A 107 0.31 -2.22 -3.50
N GLY A 108 0.23 -2.87 -2.34
CA GLY A 108 0.26 -4.33 -2.26
C GLY A 108 -0.87 -5.00 -3.03
N MET A 109 -2.08 -4.48 -2.89
CA MET A 109 -3.24 -4.99 -3.61
C MET A 109 -3.08 -4.86 -5.14
N LEU A 110 -2.59 -3.70 -5.60
CA LEU A 110 -2.37 -3.46 -7.02
C LEU A 110 -1.27 -4.36 -7.58
N VAL A 111 -0.13 -4.47 -6.89
CA VAL A 111 0.99 -5.33 -7.30
C VAL A 111 0.56 -6.81 -7.31
N LYS A 112 -0.19 -7.28 -6.29
CA LYS A 112 -0.74 -8.64 -6.28
C LYS A 112 -1.59 -8.93 -7.51
N GLN A 113 -2.43 -7.98 -7.91
CA GLN A 113 -3.29 -8.16 -9.08
C GLN A 113 -2.51 -8.22 -10.40
N LEU A 114 -1.47 -7.40 -10.53
CA LEU A 114 -0.62 -7.37 -11.72
C LEU A 114 0.28 -8.60 -11.84
N THR A 115 0.78 -9.12 -10.72
CA THR A 115 1.83 -10.14 -10.72
C THR A 115 1.36 -11.53 -10.31
N GLY A 116 0.18 -11.63 -9.67
CA GLY A 116 -0.30 -12.88 -9.07
C GLY A 116 0.50 -13.38 -7.86
N LYS A 117 1.48 -12.59 -7.39
CA LYS A 117 2.33 -12.99 -6.26
C LYS A 117 1.58 -12.89 -4.93
N PRO A 118 1.90 -13.74 -3.95
CA PRO A 118 1.25 -13.71 -2.64
C PRO A 118 1.53 -12.41 -1.89
N LEU A 119 0.49 -11.93 -1.19
CA LEU A 119 0.52 -10.69 -0.42
C LEU A 119 0.45 -10.97 1.08
N VAL A 120 1.37 -10.39 1.82
CA VAL A 120 1.37 -10.33 3.29
C VAL A 120 1.06 -8.89 3.73
N ALA A 121 0.00 -8.70 4.49
CA ALA A 121 -0.34 -7.43 5.12
C ALA A 121 0.14 -7.42 6.56
N HIS A 122 1.05 -6.52 6.92
CA HIS A 122 1.57 -6.36 8.27
C HIS A 122 0.95 -5.13 8.91
N ILE A 123 0.32 -5.32 10.07
CA ILE A 123 -0.38 -4.27 10.80
C ILE A 123 0.35 -3.94 12.10
N HIS A 124 0.71 -2.67 12.27
CA HIS A 124 1.38 -2.16 13.46
C HIS A 124 0.41 -1.45 14.40
N ALA A 125 -0.57 -0.73 13.85
CA ALA A 125 -1.64 -0.09 14.60
C ALA A 125 -2.87 0.07 13.70
N LEU A 126 -4.06 -0.11 14.26
CA LEU A 126 -5.33 0.09 13.56
C LEU A 126 -5.76 1.55 13.61
N GLU A 127 -6.60 1.95 12.65
CA GLU A 127 -7.26 3.25 12.71
C GLU A 127 -8.12 3.38 13.99
N HIS A 128 -8.72 2.29 14.43
CA HIS A 128 -9.44 2.23 15.71
C HIS A 128 -8.57 2.58 16.92
N ASP A 129 -7.28 2.17 16.91
CA ASP A 129 -6.34 2.50 17.99
C ASP A 129 -5.94 3.99 17.96
N ARG A 130 -5.84 4.57 16.75
CA ARG A 130 -5.37 5.95 16.55
C ARG A 130 -6.45 7.00 16.76
N SER A 131 -7.67 6.72 16.36
CA SER A 131 -8.75 7.72 16.26
C SER A 131 -9.82 7.59 17.33
N GLY A 132 -9.86 6.48 18.09
CA GLY A 132 -10.90 6.22 19.07
C GLY A 132 -12.29 6.42 18.49
N ASP A 133 -13.11 7.28 19.13
CA ASP A 133 -14.48 7.56 18.69
C ASP A 133 -14.57 8.35 17.38
N ASN A 134 -13.47 8.92 16.91
CA ASN A 134 -13.43 9.75 15.68
C ASN A 134 -12.84 9.00 14.49
N LEU A 135 -13.34 7.81 14.23
CA LEU A 135 -12.85 6.90 13.21
C LEU A 135 -12.84 7.51 11.80
N ASN A 136 -11.67 7.53 11.15
CA ASN A 136 -11.57 7.83 9.73
C ASN A 136 -12.02 6.61 8.89
N ARG A 137 -13.26 6.65 8.42
CA ARG A 137 -13.88 5.53 7.67
C ARG A 137 -13.15 5.18 6.37
N ALA A 138 -12.49 6.15 5.73
CA ALA A 138 -11.72 5.90 4.52
C ALA A 138 -10.47 5.06 4.83
N VAL A 139 -9.75 5.41 5.90
CA VAL A 139 -8.58 4.65 6.36
C VAL A 139 -8.99 3.26 6.83
N ALA A 140 -10.03 3.14 7.68
CA ALA A 140 -10.54 1.86 8.13
C ALA A 140 -11.00 0.95 6.96
N GLY A 141 -11.60 1.56 5.92
CA GLY A 141 -11.96 0.85 4.69
C GLY A 141 -10.75 0.29 3.94
N ILE A 142 -9.66 1.05 3.86
CA ILE A 142 -8.40 0.61 3.24
C ILE A 142 -7.75 -0.51 4.07
N GLU A 143 -7.72 -0.38 5.41
CA GLU A 143 -7.21 -1.42 6.30
C GLU A 143 -7.95 -2.73 6.09
N LYS A 144 -9.28 -2.69 6.12
CA LYS A 144 -10.12 -3.86 5.86
C LYS A 144 -9.84 -4.49 4.50
N ALA A 145 -9.92 -3.70 3.44
CA ALA A 145 -9.72 -4.18 2.07
C ALA A 145 -8.32 -4.81 1.88
N GLY A 146 -7.28 -4.19 2.42
CA GLY A 146 -5.91 -4.70 2.34
C GLY A 146 -5.73 -6.03 3.07
N MET A 147 -6.27 -6.16 4.28
CA MET A 147 -6.23 -7.41 5.05
C MET A 147 -7.09 -8.51 4.41
N GLU A 148 -8.25 -8.18 3.83
CA GLU A 148 -9.09 -9.14 3.10
C GLU A 148 -8.39 -9.65 1.83
N ALA A 149 -7.72 -8.77 1.08
CA ALA A 149 -6.99 -9.11 -0.14
C ALA A 149 -5.70 -9.90 0.11
N ALA A 150 -5.08 -9.76 1.28
CA ALA A 150 -3.84 -10.44 1.63
C ALA A 150 -4.04 -11.97 1.74
N ASP A 151 -3.00 -12.76 1.46
CA ASP A 151 -2.97 -14.20 1.70
C ASP A 151 -2.69 -14.51 3.16
N ARG A 152 -1.93 -13.64 3.82
CA ARG A 152 -1.63 -13.68 5.26
C ARG A 152 -1.62 -12.28 5.84
N VAL A 153 -2.03 -12.19 7.10
CA VAL A 153 -1.95 -10.98 7.91
C VAL A 153 -0.97 -11.22 9.05
N VAL A 154 -0.08 -10.28 9.27
CA VAL A 154 0.84 -10.28 10.41
C VAL A 154 0.43 -9.15 11.36
N ALA A 155 0.18 -9.49 12.62
CA ALA A 155 -0.09 -8.54 13.68
C ALA A 155 1.10 -8.46 14.64
N VAL A 156 1.46 -7.27 15.11
CA VAL A 156 2.63 -7.07 15.99
C VAL A 156 2.42 -7.57 17.43
N SER A 157 1.18 -7.91 17.79
CA SER A 157 0.86 -8.43 19.13
C SER A 157 -0.41 -9.28 19.12
N HIS A 158 -0.61 -10.07 20.16
CA HIS A 158 -1.88 -10.77 20.39
C HIS A 158 -3.06 -9.80 20.54
N TYR A 159 -2.83 -8.65 21.18
CA TYR A 159 -3.83 -7.59 21.28
C TYR A 159 -4.25 -7.11 19.88
N THR A 160 -3.29 -6.71 19.04
CA THR A 160 -3.56 -6.28 17.66
C THR A 160 -4.28 -7.36 16.85
N LYS A 161 -3.92 -8.65 17.01
CA LYS A 161 -4.62 -9.76 16.37
C LYS A 161 -6.10 -9.80 16.79
N GLN A 162 -6.39 -9.67 18.08
CA GLN A 162 -7.77 -9.68 18.59
C GLN A 162 -8.58 -8.51 18.04
N GLU A 163 -7.99 -7.31 18.00
CA GLU A 163 -8.63 -6.13 17.43
C GLU A 163 -8.90 -6.29 15.93
N VAL A 164 -7.95 -6.85 15.15
CA VAL A 164 -8.16 -7.17 13.72
C VAL A 164 -9.35 -8.11 13.52
N MET A 165 -9.46 -9.13 14.34
CA MET A 165 -10.61 -10.07 14.30
C MET A 165 -11.91 -9.38 14.67
N ALA A 166 -11.92 -8.61 15.74
CA ALA A 166 -13.12 -7.96 16.29
C ALA A 166 -13.65 -6.84 15.38
N GLN A 167 -12.77 -5.97 14.88
CA GLN A 167 -13.14 -4.76 14.14
C GLN A 167 -13.34 -5.02 12.64
N TYR A 168 -12.57 -5.94 12.05
CA TYR A 168 -12.58 -6.17 10.61
C TYR A 168 -13.10 -7.54 10.19
N GLY A 169 -13.32 -8.47 11.13
CA GLY A 169 -13.81 -9.81 10.86
C GLY A 169 -12.83 -10.71 10.10
N ILE A 170 -11.53 -10.41 10.16
CA ILE A 170 -10.50 -11.23 9.50
C ILE A 170 -10.38 -12.57 10.25
N PRO A 171 -10.42 -13.73 9.54
CA PRO A 171 -10.36 -15.04 10.15
C PRO A 171 -9.06 -15.29 10.93
N GLU A 172 -9.15 -15.97 12.07
CA GLU A 172 -8.01 -16.20 12.95
C GLU A 172 -6.86 -16.94 12.27
N GLU A 173 -7.17 -17.93 11.45
CA GLU A 173 -6.21 -18.75 10.71
C GLU A 173 -5.40 -17.95 9.67
N LYS A 174 -5.89 -16.78 9.28
CA LYS A 174 -5.20 -15.86 8.38
C LYS A 174 -4.18 -14.99 9.08
N ILE A 175 -4.26 -14.87 10.43
CA ILE A 175 -3.48 -13.92 11.23
C ILE A 175 -2.39 -14.62 12.02
N SER A 176 -1.14 -14.26 11.75
CA SER A 176 0.03 -14.64 12.55
C SER A 176 0.48 -13.49 13.43
N VAL A 177 0.99 -13.79 14.63
CA VAL A 177 1.57 -12.77 15.53
C VAL A 177 3.09 -12.81 15.41
N LEU A 178 3.69 -11.65 15.15
CA LEU A 178 5.13 -11.45 15.10
C LEU A 178 5.48 -10.16 15.85
N HIS A 179 6.05 -10.31 17.03
CA HIS A 179 6.43 -9.16 17.86
C HIS A 179 7.57 -8.36 17.24
N ASN A 180 7.50 -7.03 17.37
CA ASN A 180 8.60 -6.16 16.99
C ASN A 180 9.84 -6.51 17.82
N ALA A 181 10.99 -6.51 17.15
CA ALA A 181 12.28 -6.77 17.79
C ALA A 181 13.13 -5.50 17.85
N VAL A 182 14.04 -5.45 18.83
CA VAL A 182 15.08 -4.41 18.95
C VAL A 182 16.45 -5.06 18.93
N SER A 183 17.42 -4.41 18.30
CA SER A 183 18.81 -4.83 18.42
C SER A 183 19.30 -4.65 19.85
N ARG A 184 19.99 -5.64 20.38
CA ARG A 184 20.71 -5.54 21.67
C ARG A 184 22.05 -4.89 21.47
#